data_cb9597fa524003e5aba0017f8619af45
#
_entry.id   cb9597fa524003e5aba0017f8619af45
#
_cell.length_a   1.000
_cell.length_b   1.000
_cell.length_c   1.000
_cell.angle_alpha   90.00
_cell.angle_beta   90.00
_cell.angle_gamma   90.00
#
_symmetry.space_group_name_H-M   'P 1'
#
loop_
_entity.id
_entity.type
_entity.pdbx_description
1 polymer ?
#
loop_
_entity_poly.entity_id
_entity_poly.type
_entity_poly.pdbx_seq_one_letter_code
_entity_poly.pdbx_strand_id
1 'polypeptide(L)'
;MIRQRPIELLAPAKNLECGIEAINHGADAVYIGAPRFGARAAAGNSLEDIAALVQHAHVYNARIYVTVNTILRDEELKDTEAMIWDLYRAGVDALIIQDMGITRLNLPPIPLHASTQMDNRTVQKVKFLADAGFCQVVLARELTLDEIAKIHAACPDTLLEVFVHGALCVSYSGQCYVSQACFGRSANRGECAQFCRLGFDMVDADGKVIARNKHLLSLKDMNQSENLEALLDAGASSLKIEGRLKDVSYVKNVTAYYRQKLDAILKRRKEYIRASSGTVKLAFRPQLDKSFSRGFTDYFVHGRNPGIFSFDTPKSLGEEVGTVKEIRGNYLTVAGVKSFSNGDGLCYLDERGKLCGFRVNRVDGNKLYPQEMPRVKPKTRLYRNFDQEFERVMQKKSAERKIAVTLRLEENNFGFTLSVTDEDDNRISLAMPREKELARTPQLENLKNQLSKLGNTPFEAESVEIVLSDNWFIPSSELSDLRRRAVEKLLEARRINYPREVWRVPETHHAFPAQELTYLGNVMNGAAAAFYHDHGVRRIAPAFEKEAPEKAVLMFCKHCLRYSMGWCPVHHKVRSPYREPYFLVSSDGKRFRLQFDCKLCQMKVYAEE
;
A
#
# COMPACT_ATOMS: atom_id res chain seq x y z
N MET A 1 -19.70 14.41 23.15
CA MET A 1 -19.41 13.23 22.31
C MET A 1 -17.93 13.26 21.96
N ILE A 2 -17.20 12.16 22.16
CA ILE A 2 -15.81 12.04 21.71
C ILE A 2 -15.83 12.09 20.18
N ARG A 3 -15.10 13.03 19.58
CA ARG A 3 -14.96 13.08 18.10
C ARG A 3 -14.17 11.84 17.69
N GLN A 4 -14.82 10.92 17.02
CA GLN A 4 -14.18 9.70 16.51
C GLN A 4 -13.23 10.04 15.37
N ARG A 5 -12.05 9.43 15.35
CA ARG A 5 -11.06 9.59 14.28
C ARG A 5 -11.23 8.47 13.24
N PRO A 6 -11.51 8.81 11.96
CA PRO A 6 -11.55 7.82 10.89
C PRO A 6 -10.16 7.22 10.66
N ILE A 7 -10.11 5.89 10.53
CA ILE A 7 -8.89 5.15 10.22
C ILE A 7 -9.04 4.50 8.85
N GLU A 8 -8.08 4.82 7.99
CA GLU A 8 -8.05 4.40 6.59
C GLU A 8 -7.03 3.28 6.37
N LEU A 9 -7.45 2.20 5.73
CA LEU A 9 -6.57 1.19 5.15
C LEU A 9 -6.40 1.48 3.66
N LEU A 10 -5.21 1.95 3.27
CA LEU A 10 -4.89 2.35 1.90
C LEU A 10 -4.14 1.23 1.17
N ALA A 11 -4.78 0.63 0.18
CA ALA A 11 -4.24 -0.48 -0.60
C ALA A 11 -3.69 -0.05 -1.96
N PRO A 12 -2.68 -0.77 -2.51
CA PRO A 12 -2.13 -0.49 -3.83
C PRO A 12 -2.99 -1.10 -4.94
N ALA A 13 -3.05 -0.45 -6.11
CA ALA A 13 -3.54 -1.05 -7.33
C ALA A 13 -2.54 -0.91 -8.48
N LYS A 14 -2.24 -2.02 -9.14
CA LYS A 14 -1.50 -2.05 -10.39
C LYS A 14 -2.39 -1.68 -11.57
N ASN A 15 -3.63 -2.14 -11.56
CA ASN A 15 -4.65 -1.98 -12.59
C ASN A 15 -6.04 -1.99 -11.95
N LEU A 16 -7.08 -1.86 -12.78
CA LEU A 16 -8.48 -1.87 -12.37
C LEU A 16 -8.85 -3.11 -11.52
N GLU A 17 -8.46 -4.31 -11.96
CA GLU A 17 -8.74 -5.56 -11.24
C GLU A 17 -8.19 -5.53 -9.81
N CYS A 18 -6.92 -5.16 -9.66
CA CYS A 18 -6.29 -5.04 -8.34
C CYS A 18 -7.02 -4.03 -7.46
N GLY A 19 -7.48 -2.91 -8.03
CA GLY A 19 -8.23 -1.88 -7.30
C GLY A 19 -9.59 -2.37 -6.80
N ILE A 20 -10.37 -3.01 -7.68
CA ILE A 20 -11.67 -3.60 -7.33
C ILE A 20 -11.50 -4.65 -6.22
N GLU A 21 -10.51 -5.54 -6.37
CA GLU A 21 -10.26 -6.59 -5.38
C GLU A 21 -9.73 -6.03 -4.05
N ALA A 22 -8.97 -4.93 -4.06
CA ALA A 22 -8.57 -4.23 -2.83
C ALA A 22 -9.81 -3.73 -2.07
N ILE A 23 -10.75 -3.08 -2.75
CA ILE A 23 -12.02 -2.61 -2.16
C ILE A 23 -12.84 -3.78 -1.62
N ASN A 24 -13.01 -4.84 -2.40
CA ASN A 24 -13.78 -6.03 -2.01
C ASN A 24 -13.18 -6.72 -0.78
N HIS A 25 -11.85 -6.67 -0.61
CA HIS A 25 -11.12 -7.26 0.52
C HIS A 25 -10.93 -6.28 1.70
N GLY A 26 -11.55 -5.10 1.64
CA GLY A 26 -11.71 -4.22 2.80
C GLY A 26 -10.81 -2.99 2.85
N ALA A 27 -10.20 -2.58 1.74
CA ALA A 27 -9.54 -1.28 1.67
C ALA A 27 -10.56 -0.14 1.83
N ASP A 28 -10.18 0.88 2.58
CA ASP A 28 -10.94 2.12 2.73
C ASP A 28 -10.56 3.14 1.65
N ALA A 29 -9.37 2.99 1.10
CA ALA A 29 -8.91 3.73 -0.06
C ALA A 29 -7.96 2.89 -0.92
N VAL A 30 -7.84 3.25 -2.19
CA VAL A 30 -6.90 2.64 -3.14
C VAL A 30 -6.06 3.72 -3.80
N TYR A 31 -4.75 3.50 -3.89
CA TYR A 31 -3.90 4.36 -4.70
C TYR A 31 -3.43 3.64 -5.97
N ILE A 32 -3.57 4.33 -7.10
CA ILE A 32 -3.32 3.82 -8.46
C ILE A 32 -2.43 4.80 -9.23
N GLY A 33 -1.67 4.31 -10.20
CA GLY A 33 -0.84 5.16 -11.05
C GLY A 33 -1.68 5.96 -12.04
N ALA A 34 -1.35 7.25 -12.23
CA ALA A 34 -1.88 8.05 -13.32
C ALA A 34 -1.52 7.44 -14.69
N PRO A 35 -2.20 7.84 -15.78
CA PRO A 35 -1.81 7.47 -17.14
C PRO A 35 -0.36 7.83 -17.47
N ARG A 36 0.15 8.92 -16.89
CA ARG A 36 1.54 9.41 -16.99
C ARG A 36 2.00 9.98 -15.64
N PHE A 37 3.32 10.22 -15.48
CA PHE A 37 3.94 10.95 -14.34
C PHE A 37 3.78 10.28 -12.96
N GLY A 38 3.55 8.97 -12.91
CA GLY A 38 3.57 8.20 -11.66
C GLY A 38 4.94 7.59 -11.36
N ALA A 39 5.32 7.45 -10.09
CA ALA A 39 6.61 6.88 -9.65
C ALA A 39 6.83 5.38 -9.98
N ARG A 40 6.00 4.82 -10.84
CA ARG A 40 6.13 3.49 -11.45
C ARG A 40 5.61 3.57 -12.89
N ALA A 41 6.45 4.03 -13.81
CA ALA A 41 6.09 4.24 -15.22
C ALA A 41 5.42 3.02 -15.90
N ALA A 42 5.81 1.81 -15.49
CA ALA A 42 5.23 0.56 -15.99
C ALA A 42 3.81 0.23 -15.47
N ALA A 43 3.21 1.07 -14.63
CA ALA A 43 1.87 0.87 -14.04
C ALA A 43 0.94 2.07 -14.34
N GLY A 44 1.04 2.65 -15.53
CA GLY A 44 0.08 3.64 -16.01
C GLY A 44 -1.27 3.00 -16.32
N ASN A 45 -2.36 3.65 -15.92
CA ASN A 45 -3.73 3.16 -16.14
C ASN A 45 -4.49 4.14 -17.01
N SER A 46 -5.45 3.64 -17.81
CA SER A 46 -6.31 4.50 -18.60
C SER A 46 -7.26 5.33 -17.74
N LEU A 47 -7.75 6.43 -18.27
CA LEU A 47 -8.74 7.26 -17.56
C LEU A 47 -10.05 6.50 -17.34
N GLU A 48 -10.43 5.66 -18.29
CA GLU A 48 -11.62 4.80 -18.24
C GLU A 48 -11.52 3.77 -17.12
N ASP A 49 -10.36 3.12 -16.95
CA ASP A 49 -10.12 2.17 -15.85
C ASP A 49 -10.18 2.87 -14.48
N ILE A 50 -9.60 4.07 -14.38
CA ILE A 50 -9.66 4.87 -13.16
C ILE A 50 -11.11 5.28 -12.86
N ALA A 51 -11.88 5.73 -13.85
CA ALA A 51 -13.29 6.08 -13.67
C ALA A 51 -14.14 4.87 -13.23
N ALA A 52 -13.92 3.70 -13.83
CA ALA A 52 -14.59 2.46 -13.44
C ALA A 52 -14.26 2.06 -11.99
N LEU A 53 -12.98 2.23 -11.57
CA LEU A 53 -12.57 1.98 -10.20
C LEU A 53 -13.22 2.96 -9.21
N VAL A 54 -13.31 4.24 -9.56
CA VAL A 54 -13.99 5.28 -8.77
C VAL A 54 -15.46 4.91 -8.57
N GLN A 55 -16.17 4.54 -9.63
CA GLN A 55 -17.57 4.13 -9.55
C GLN A 55 -17.79 2.93 -8.61
N HIS A 56 -16.87 1.95 -8.65
CA HIS A 56 -16.94 0.79 -7.76
C HIS A 56 -16.65 1.17 -6.30
N ALA A 57 -15.62 1.99 -6.07
CA ALA A 57 -15.18 2.39 -4.73
C ALA A 57 -16.24 3.25 -4.01
N HIS A 58 -16.83 4.23 -4.70
CA HIS A 58 -17.79 5.16 -4.13
C HIS A 58 -19.08 4.47 -3.65
N VAL A 59 -19.42 3.28 -4.16
CA VAL A 59 -20.51 2.46 -3.59
C VAL A 59 -20.27 2.16 -2.11
N TYR A 60 -19.02 2.02 -1.71
CA TYR A 60 -18.61 1.69 -0.32
C TYR A 60 -18.07 2.90 0.44
N ASN A 61 -18.26 4.12 -0.03
CA ASN A 61 -17.61 5.33 0.50
C ASN A 61 -16.08 5.19 0.59
N ALA A 62 -15.49 4.31 -0.22
CA ALA A 62 -14.05 4.16 -0.33
C ALA A 62 -13.49 5.15 -1.35
N ARG A 63 -12.24 5.61 -1.14
CA ARG A 63 -11.61 6.69 -1.88
C ARG A 63 -10.60 6.18 -2.91
N ILE A 64 -10.41 6.93 -4.00
CA ILE A 64 -9.40 6.64 -5.01
C ILE A 64 -8.41 7.79 -5.10
N TYR A 65 -7.13 7.48 -4.84
CA TYR A 65 -6.02 8.41 -4.93
C TYR A 65 -5.15 8.10 -6.13
N VAL A 66 -4.86 9.10 -6.94
CA VAL A 66 -4.01 8.93 -8.13
C VAL A 66 -2.62 9.51 -7.87
N THR A 67 -1.59 8.71 -8.17
CA THR A 67 -0.20 9.15 -7.98
C THR A 67 0.31 9.90 -9.20
N VAL A 68 0.64 11.19 -9.00
CA VAL A 68 1.36 12.08 -9.92
C VAL A 68 2.65 12.52 -9.21
N ASN A 69 3.44 11.53 -8.78
CA ASN A 69 4.50 11.71 -7.80
C ASN A 69 5.91 11.48 -8.37
N THR A 70 6.14 12.03 -9.55
CA THR A 70 7.46 12.21 -10.15
C THR A 70 7.81 13.70 -10.21
N ILE A 71 9.10 14.02 -10.32
CA ILE A 71 9.52 15.38 -10.69
C ILE A 71 9.22 15.62 -12.16
N LEU A 72 8.77 16.83 -12.50
CA LEU A 72 8.30 17.21 -13.82
C LEU A 72 9.28 18.18 -14.49
N ARG A 73 9.37 18.10 -15.82
CA ARG A 73 10.06 19.10 -16.63
C ARG A 73 9.09 20.24 -16.95
N ASP A 74 9.63 21.40 -17.34
CA ASP A 74 8.81 22.57 -17.70
C ASP A 74 7.81 22.26 -18.82
N GLU A 75 8.21 21.51 -19.84
CA GLU A 75 7.37 21.11 -20.97
C GLU A 75 6.25 20.11 -20.58
N GLU A 76 6.35 19.42 -19.46
CA GLU A 76 5.36 18.44 -18.98
C GLU A 76 4.25 19.08 -18.13
N LEU A 77 4.41 20.32 -17.67
CA LEU A 77 3.48 20.96 -16.74
C LEU A 77 2.09 21.15 -17.33
N LYS A 78 1.99 21.61 -18.60
CA LYS A 78 0.71 21.80 -19.27
C LYS A 78 -0.07 20.50 -19.46
N ASP A 79 0.60 19.46 -19.88
CA ASP A 79 -0.02 18.13 -20.04
C ASP A 79 -0.45 17.56 -18.69
N THR A 80 0.33 17.83 -17.63
CA THR A 80 -0.01 17.42 -16.26
C THR A 80 -1.26 18.14 -15.78
N GLU A 81 -1.39 19.44 -16.01
CA GLU A 81 -2.59 20.22 -15.67
C GLU A 81 -3.84 19.64 -16.34
N ALA A 82 -3.77 19.41 -17.66
CA ALA A 82 -4.89 18.83 -18.41
C ALA A 82 -5.29 17.45 -17.87
N MET A 83 -4.31 16.58 -17.62
CA MET A 83 -4.53 15.24 -17.02
C MET A 83 -5.18 15.32 -15.64
N ILE A 84 -4.79 16.28 -14.80
CA ILE A 84 -5.37 16.47 -13.45
C ILE A 84 -6.85 16.85 -13.56
N TRP A 85 -7.21 17.71 -14.53
CA TRP A 85 -8.61 18.05 -14.79
C TRP A 85 -9.43 16.84 -15.25
N ASP A 86 -8.87 15.97 -16.09
CA ASP A 86 -9.53 14.75 -16.53
C ASP A 86 -9.73 13.76 -15.37
N LEU A 87 -8.72 13.58 -14.51
CA LEU A 87 -8.82 12.78 -13.28
C LEU A 87 -9.90 13.32 -12.32
N TYR A 88 -9.97 14.64 -12.17
CA TYR A 88 -11.01 15.27 -11.36
C TYR A 88 -12.42 15.01 -11.91
N ARG A 89 -12.62 15.11 -13.24
CA ARG A 89 -13.90 14.79 -13.90
C ARG A 89 -14.26 13.32 -13.78
N ALA A 90 -13.27 12.43 -13.79
CA ALA A 90 -13.45 11.00 -13.55
C ALA A 90 -13.85 10.65 -12.11
N GLY A 91 -13.83 11.64 -11.18
CA GLY A 91 -14.27 11.46 -9.80
C GLY A 91 -13.15 11.08 -8.82
N VAL A 92 -11.87 11.19 -9.19
CA VAL A 92 -10.73 10.94 -8.29
C VAL A 92 -10.81 11.82 -7.05
N ASP A 93 -10.53 11.25 -5.88
CA ASP A 93 -10.73 11.90 -4.59
C ASP A 93 -9.54 12.74 -4.15
N ALA A 94 -8.31 12.33 -4.47
CA ALA A 94 -7.09 13.10 -4.18
C ALA A 94 -5.94 12.73 -5.11
N LEU A 95 -4.94 13.61 -5.17
CA LEU A 95 -3.68 13.37 -5.88
C LEU A 95 -2.54 13.21 -4.88
N ILE A 96 -1.69 12.20 -5.08
CA ILE A 96 -0.44 12.05 -4.33
C ILE A 96 0.67 12.64 -5.20
N ILE A 97 1.25 13.78 -4.81
CA ILE A 97 2.21 14.53 -5.60
C ILE A 97 3.59 14.62 -4.93
N GLN A 98 4.62 14.84 -5.75
CA GLN A 98 5.99 15.12 -5.30
C GLN A 98 6.44 16.53 -5.71
N ASP A 99 6.14 16.94 -6.94
CA ASP A 99 6.63 18.19 -7.52
C ASP A 99 5.81 19.39 -7.05
N MET A 100 6.47 20.34 -6.38
CA MET A 100 5.80 21.54 -5.90
C MET A 100 5.33 22.47 -7.02
N GLY A 101 5.85 22.32 -8.24
CA GLY A 101 5.37 23.04 -9.42
C GLY A 101 3.89 22.76 -9.73
N ILE A 102 3.38 21.57 -9.35
CA ILE A 102 1.97 21.23 -9.51
C ILE A 102 1.06 22.20 -8.73
N THR A 103 1.48 22.67 -7.56
CA THR A 103 0.68 23.60 -6.75
C THR A 103 0.50 24.98 -7.40
N ARG A 104 1.28 25.26 -8.44
CA ARG A 104 1.22 26.52 -9.22
C ARG A 104 0.38 26.42 -10.50
N LEU A 105 -0.10 25.24 -10.82
CA LEU A 105 -0.98 25.01 -11.97
C LEU A 105 -2.42 25.48 -11.63
N ASN A 106 -3.22 25.69 -12.66
CA ASN A 106 -4.65 25.92 -12.50
C ASN A 106 -5.36 24.60 -12.19
N LEU A 107 -5.40 24.23 -10.90
CA LEU A 107 -5.94 22.96 -10.45
C LEU A 107 -7.45 23.01 -10.23
N PRO A 108 -8.18 21.89 -10.47
CA PRO A 108 -9.52 21.74 -9.93
C PRO A 108 -9.48 21.71 -8.40
N PRO A 109 -10.63 21.86 -7.72
CA PRO A 109 -10.67 21.81 -6.25
C PRO A 109 -10.53 20.38 -5.73
N ILE A 110 -9.33 19.79 -5.88
CA ILE A 110 -8.98 18.42 -5.52
C ILE A 110 -7.96 18.39 -4.37
N PRO A 111 -8.14 17.53 -3.35
CA PRO A 111 -7.18 17.35 -2.28
C PRO A 111 -5.80 16.93 -2.78
N LEU A 112 -4.74 17.48 -2.16
CA LEU A 112 -3.35 17.11 -2.42
C LEU A 112 -2.75 16.40 -1.23
N HIS A 113 -2.16 15.24 -1.47
CA HIS A 113 -1.39 14.46 -0.50
C HIS A 113 0.10 14.57 -0.81
N ALA A 114 0.91 14.91 0.18
CA ALA A 114 2.36 14.99 0.03
C ALA A 114 2.97 13.59 -0.04
N SER A 115 3.55 13.24 -1.17
CA SER A 115 4.21 11.94 -1.36
C SER A 115 5.39 11.74 -0.39
N THR A 116 5.64 10.49 0.01
CA THR A 116 6.89 10.13 0.72
C THR A 116 8.15 10.49 -0.08
N GLN A 117 8.05 10.65 -1.40
CA GLN A 117 9.14 11.10 -2.27
C GLN A 117 9.59 12.54 -1.99
N MET A 118 8.85 13.31 -1.18
CA MET A 118 9.24 14.65 -0.71
C MET A 118 10.13 14.62 0.54
N ASP A 119 10.53 13.43 1.01
CA ASP A 119 11.38 13.24 2.20
C ASP A 119 10.77 13.80 3.49
N ASN A 120 9.60 13.31 3.87
CA ASN A 120 8.80 13.79 4.99
C ASN A 120 9.25 13.15 6.31
N ARG A 121 10.40 13.57 6.85
CA ARG A 121 11.04 13.00 8.05
C ARG A 121 11.06 13.91 9.27
N THR A 122 10.83 15.21 9.11
CA THR A 122 10.98 16.17 10.21
C THR A 122 9.70 16.93 10.48
N VAL A 123 9.51 17.33 11.74
CA VAL A 123 8.38 18.17 12.15
C VAL A 123 8.26 19.43 11.28
N GLN A 124 9.40 20.12 11.04
CA GLN A 124 9.42 21.36 10.26
C GLN A 124 8.94 21.14 8.82
N LYS A 125 9.39 20.03 8.18
CA LYS A 125 8.98 19.70 6.82
C LYS A 125 7.49 19.38 6.74
N VAL A 126 6.99 18.56 7.67
CA VAL A 126 5.56 18.18 7.68
C VAL A 126 4.68 19.40 7.99
N LYS A 127 5.09 20.23 8.95
CA LYS A 127 4.38 21.47 9.25
C LYS A 127 4.34 22.42 8.04
N PHE A 128 5.47 22.59 7.35
CA PHE A 128 5.51 23.41 6.13
C PHE A 128 4.53 22.88 5.07
N LEU A 129 4.48 21.57 4.84
CA LEU A 129 3.56 20.97 3.86
C LEU A 129 2.09 21.14 4.27
N ALA A 130 1.77 20.98 5.57
CA ALA A 130 0.45 21.27 6.09
C ALA A 130 0.04 22.72 5.87
N ASP A 131 0.93 23.67 6.23
CA ASP A 131 0.72 25.10 6.05
C ASP A 131 0.63 25.48 4.56
N ALA A 132 1.29 24.74 3.66
CA ALA A 132 1.20 24.89 2.20
C ALA A 132 -0.05 24.25 1.58
N GLY A 133 -0.98 23.72 2.38
CA GLY A 133 -2.28 23.24 1.93
C GLY A 133 -2.37 21.76 1.61
N PHE A 134 -1.39 20.94 2.01
CA PHE A 134 -1.53 19.48 1.92
C PHE A 134 -2.41 18.97 3.07
N CYS A 135 -3.50 18.29 2.74
CA CYS A 135 -4.42 17.74 3.73
C CYS A 135 -3.92 16.40 4.32
N GLN A 136 -3.05 15.69 3.61
CA GLN A 136 -2.45 14.44 4.07
C GLN A 136 -0.96 14.39 3.72
N VAL A 137 -0.13 13.88 4.65
CA VAL A 137 1.31 13.75 4.46
C VAL A 137 1.75 12.30 4.66
N VAL A 138 2.36 11.73 3.61
CA VAL A 138 2.94 10.37 3.65
C VAL A 138 4.30 10.45 4.30
N LEU A 139 4.41 9.95 5.52
CA LEU A 139 5.64 9.97 6.29
C LEU A 139 6.71 9.02 5.74
N ALA A 140 7.96 9.32 6.00
CA ALA A 140 9.07 8.43 5.68
C ALA A 140 8.99 7.15 6.51
N ARG A 141 9.41 6.03 5.91
CA ARG A 141 9.35 4.68 6.52
C ARG A 141 10.32 4.50 7.68
N GLU A 142 11.32 5.37 7.78
CA GLU A 142 12.41 5.30 8.75
C GLU A 142 12.08 5.89 10.12
N LEU A 143 10.90 6.47 10.30
CA LEU A 143 10.49 7.11 11.55
C LEU A 143 10.15 6.08 12.63
N THR A 144 10.50 6.44 13.87
CA THR A 144 10.06 5.74 15.08
C THR A 144 8.68 6.21 15.52
N LEU A 145 8.01 5.45 16.40
CA LEU A 145 6.73 5.86 17.01
C LEU A 145 6.83 7.24 17.67
N ASP A 146 7.93 7.51 18.40
CA ASP A 146 8.14 8.80 19.08
C ASP A 146 8.28 9.96 18.08
N GLU A 147 8.95 9.73 16.94
CA GLU A 147 9.09 10.73 15.87
C GLU A 147 7.74 11.02 15.21
N ILE A 148 6.92 9.98 14.96
CA ILE A 148 5.55 10.12 14.42
C ILE A 148 4.68 10.90 15.40
N ALA A 149 4.71 10.56 16.70
CA ALA A 149 3.94 11.24 17.74
C ALA A 149 4.31 12.74 17.86
N LYS A 150 5.61 13.08 17.76
CA LYS A 150 6.08 14.47 17.74
C LYS A 150 5.57 15.24 16.53
N ILE A 151 5.53 14.61 15.35
CA ILE A 151 4.98 15.21 14.14
C ILE A 151 3.48 15.46 14.32
N HIS A 152 2.74 14.46 14.80
CA HIS A 152 1.30 14.59 15.05
C HIS A 152 0.98 15.70 16.06
N ALA A 153 1.72 15.77 17.15
CA ALA A 153 1.54 16.82 18.16
C ALA A 153 1.77 18.24 17.61
N ALA A 154 2.68 18.39 16.64
CA ALA A 154 2.96 19.67 15.98
C ALA A 154 1.96 20.00 14.84
N CYS A 155 1.28 19.01 14.28
CA CYS A 155 0.36 19.15 13.15
C CYS A 155 -0.90 18.30 13.40
N PRO A 156 -1.71 18.59 14.44
CA PRO A 156 -2.81 17.72 14.87
C PRO A 156 -3.95 17.60 13.85
N ASP A 157 -4.14 18.61 13.01
CA ASP A 157 -5.19 18.65 11.98
C ASP A 157 -4.77 18.02 10.65
N THR A 158 -3.48 17.67 10.49
CA THR A 158 -2.96 17.05 9.25
C THR A 158 -3.08 15.54 9.35
N LEU A 159 -3.66 14.91 8.33
CA LEU A 159 -3.73 13.45 8.26
C LEU A 159 -2.33 12.88 7.99
N LEU A 160 -1.87 12.03 8.89
CA LEU A 160 -0.59 11.34 8.75
C LEU A 160 -0.79 9.94 8.16
N GLU A 161 -0.13 9.68 7.03
CA GLU A 161 -0.11 8.39 6.36
C GLU A 161 1.22 7.68 6.63
N VAL A 162 1.16 6.43 7.09
CA VAL A 162 2.34 5.61 7.36
C VAL A 162 2.29 4.31 6.57
N PHE A 163 3.45 3.85 6.09
CA PHE A 163 3.53 2.52 5.49
C PHE A 163 3.49 1.44 6.57
N VAL A 164 2.69 0.39 6.33
CA VAL A 164 2.53 -0.73 7.27
C VAL A 164 2.98 -2.07 6.70
N HIS A 165 3.09 -2.21 5.37
CA HIS A 165 3.48 -3.47 4.75
C HIS A 165 4.20 -3.28 3.42
N GLY A 166 5.09 -4.23 3.09
CA GLY A 166 5.66 -4.41 1.76
C GLY A 166 7.09 -3.91 1.60
N ALA A 167 7.53 -3.73 0.36
CA ALA A 167 8.92 -3.48 0.01
C ALA A 167 9.46 -2.17 0.57
N LEU A 168 10.67 -2.23 1.14
CA LEU A 168 11.41 -1.08 1.65
C LEU A 168 12.37 -0.54 0.59
N CYS A 169 12.50 0.78 0.57
CA CYS A 169 13.59 1.48 -0.09
C CYS A 169 14.74 1.65 0.93
N VAL A 170 15.98 1.33 0.54
CA VAL A 170 17.14 1.44 1.45
C VAL A 170 17.60 2.88 1.61
N SER A 171 17.47 3.70 0.55
CA SER A 171 17.67 5.14 0.61
C SER A 171 16.39 5.82 1.08
N TYR A 172 16.53 6.97 1.73
CA TYR A 172 15.36 7.82 1.96
C TYR A 172 14.64 8.08 0.66
N SER A 173 13.31 8.07 0.70
CA SER A 173 12.47 8.28 -0.48
C SER A 173 12.73 9.67 -1.09
N GLY A 174 12.88 9.73 -2.42
CA GLY A 174 13.25 10.96 -3.13
C GLY A 174 14.75 11.30 -3.08
N GLN A 175 15.57 10.56 -2.33
CA GLN A 175 16.99 10.84 -2.09
C GLN A 175 17.90 9.72 -2.67
N CYS A 176 17.49 9.12 -3.80
CA CYS A 176 18.25 8.06 -4.46
C CYS A 176 18.50 8.43 -5.93
N TYR A 177 19.75 8.68 -6.26
CA TYR A 177 20.19 9.15 -7.58
C TYR A 177 21.03 8.10 -8.33
N VAL A 178 21.29 6.95 -7.71
CA VAL A 178 22.17 5.91 -8.28
C VAL A 178 21.63 5.36 -9.60
N SER A 179 20.31 5.28 -9.76
CA SER A 179 19.70 4.82 -11.01
C SER A 179 19.97 5.78 -12.16
N GLN A 180 19.89 7.09 -11.90
CA GLN A 180 20.23 8.12 -12.88
C GLN A 180 21.73 8.11 -13.20
N ALA A 181 22.59 8.10 -12.19
CA ALA A 181 24.03 8.15 -12.36
C ALA A 181 24.61 6.93 -13.08
N CYS A 182 24.11 5.72 -12.78
CA CYS A 182 24.70 4.49 -13.29
C CYS A 182 23.99 3.89 -14.51
N PHE A 183 22.71 4.22 -14.73
CA PHE A 183 21.88 3.57 -15.74
C PHE A 183 21.10 4.54 -16.64
N GLY A 184 21.23 5.86 -16.44
CA GLY A 184 20.48 6.88 -17.19
C GLY A 184 18.96 6.86 -16.93
N ARG A 185 18.51 6.23 -15.83
CA ARG A 185 17.11 6.02 -15.47
C ARG A 185 16.82 6.63 -14.10
N SER A 186 15.95 7.62 -14.01
CA SER A 186 15.68 8.29 -12.75
C SER A 186 14.65 7.56 -11.89
N ALA A 187 15.02 7.26 -10.65
CA ALA A 187 14.08 6.76 -9.64
C ALA A 187 13.02 7.81 -9.26
N ASN A 188 13.37 9.12 -9.30
CA ASN A 188 12.46 10.23 -9.05
C ASN A 188 11.52 10.50 -10.23
N ARG A 189 11.76 9.84 -11.38
CA ARG A 189 10.90 9.87 -12.56
C ARG A 189 10.22 8.52 -12.85
N GLY A 190 10.21 7.62 -11.86
CA GLY A 190 9.50 6.35 -11.93
C GLY A 190 10.28 5.17 -12.52
N GLU A 191 11.56 5.35 -12.85
CA GLU A 191 12.38 4.36 -13.58
C GLU A 191 13.51 3.77 -12.73
N CYS A 192 13.23 3.41 -11.48
CA CYS A 192 14.20 2.83 -10.56
C CYS A 192 14.82 1.54 -11.12
N ALA A 193 16.15 1.48 -11.24
CA ALA A 193 16.90 0.31 -11.70
C ALA A 193 17.06 -0.78 -10.63
N GLN A 194 16.57 -0.58 -9.40
CA GLN A 194 16.70 -1.49 -8.26
C GLN A 194 18.17 -1.85 -7.93
N PHE A 195 19.08 -0.91 -8.06
CA PHE A 195 20.51 -1.06 -7.73
C PHE A 195 20.74 -1.71 -6.36
N CYS A 196 19.96 -1.34 -5.35
CA CYS A 196 20.04 -1.91 -4.01
C CYS A 196 19.71 -3.42 -3.92
N ARG A 197 19.27 -4.04 -5.03
CA ARG A 197 18.99 -5.48 -5.11
C ARG A 197 20.09 -6.27 -5.82
N LEU A 198 21.11 -5.59 -6.32
CA LEU A 198 22.27 -6.23 -6.95
C LEU A 198 23.16 -6.89 -5.91
N GLY A 199 23.95 -7.86 -6.35
CA GLY A 199 25.03 -8.44 -5.55
C GLY A 199 26.29 -7.58 -5.64
N PHE A 200 26.99 -7.44 -4.51
CA PHE A 200 28.25 -6.69 -4.41
C PHE A 200 29.30 -7.49 -3.65
N ASP A 201 30.54 -7.32 -4.03
CA ASP A 201 31.64 -7.56 -3.13
C ASP A 201 31.82 -6.33 -2.24
N MET A 202 32.14 -6.51 -0.97
CA MET A 202 32.54 -5.43 -0.08
C MET A 202 34.04 -5.57 0.22
N VAL A 203 34.77 -4.48 0.00
CA VAL A 203 36.21 -4.46 0.26
C VAL A 203 36.57 -3.25 1.13
N ASP A 204 37.71 -3.35 1.82
CA ASP A 204 38.28 -2.24 2.58
C ASP A 204 39.21 -1.36 1.75
N ALA A 205 39.84 -0.36 2.39
CA ALA A 205 40.78 0.58 1.73
C ALA A 205 42.01 -0.11 1.10
N ASP A 206 42.41 -1.24 1.64
CA ASP A 206 43.58 -2.00 1.17
C ASP A 206 43.18 -3.11 0.16
N GLY A 207 41.91 -3.17 -0.24
CA GLY A 207 41.34 -4.17 -1.16
C GLY A 207 41.02 -5.52 -0.52
N LYS A 208 41.15 -5.65 0.81
CA LYS A 208 40.82 -6.87 1.52
C LYS A 208 39.31 -7.12 1.48
N VAL A 209 38.92 -8.33 1.07
CA VAL A 209 37.51 -8.68 0.92
C VAL A 209 36.85 -8.87 2.30
N ILE A 210 35.75 -8.17 2.51
CA ILE A 210 34.89 -8.24 3.70
C ILE A 210 33.72 -9.19 3.46
N ALA A 211 33.07 -9.07 2.29
CA ALA A 211 31.98 -9.95 1.86
C ALA A 211 32.05 -10.15 0.35
N ARG A 212 31.63 -11.34 -0.14
CA ARG A 212 31.61 -11.66 -1.58
C ARG A 212 30.19 -11.90 -2.07
N ASN A 213 29.84 -11.27 -3.19
CA ASN A 213 28.59 -11.45 -3.93
C ASN A 213 27.35 -11.49 -3.01
N LYS A 214 27.24 -10.50 -2.10
CA LYS A 214 26.12 -10.37 -1.18
C LYS A 214 25.23 -9.19 -1.57
N HIS A 215 23.93 -9.30 -1.30
CA HIS A 215 22.95 -8.25 -1.54
C HIS A 215 22.92 -7.24 -0.38
N LEU A 216 24.06 -6.57 -0.15
CA LEU A 216 24.35 -5.80 1.06
C LEU A 216 23.41 -4.61 1.30
N LEU A 217 22.77 -4.10 0.25
CA LEU A 217 21.78 -3.02 0.33
C LEU A 217 20.33 -3.56 0.31
N SER A 218 20.14 -4.87 0.23
CA SER A 218 18.80 -5.47 0.15
C SER A 218 18.17 -5.58 1.54
N LEU A 219 16.99 -5.00 1.70
CA LEU A 219 16.19 -5.05 2.93
C LEU A 219 15.11 -6.13 2.85
N LYS A 220 14.71 -6.66 4.01
CA LYS A 220 13.47 -7.39 4.21
C LYS A 220 12.26 -6.51 3.90
N ASP A 221 11.09 -7.10 3.78
CA ASP A 221 9.84 -6.35 3.59
C ASP A 221 9.29 -5.89 4.94
N MET A 222 8.69 -4.69 4.97
CA MET A 222 8.06 -4.14 6.16
C MET A 222 6.83 -4.95 6.54
N ASN A 223 6.65 -5.17 7.84
CA ASN A 223 5.43 -5.72 8.42
C ASN A 223 5.17 -5.07 9.79
N GLN A 224 4.16 -4.21 9.84
CA GLN A 224 3.72 -3.49 11.04
C GLN A 224 2.42 -4.06 11.63
N SER A 225 2.04 -5.28 11.25
CA SER A 225 0.75 -5.84 11.66
C SER A 225 0.56 -5.96 13.17
N GLU A 226 1.66 -6.11 13.92
CA GLU A 226 1.63 -6.16 15.38
C GLU A 226 1.76 -4.75 16.03
N ASN A 227 2.11 -3.73 15.24
CA ASN A 227 2.32 -2.37 15.70
C ASN A 227 1.17 -1.41 15.33
N LEU A 228 0.07 -1.91 14.74
CA LEU A 228 -1.01 -1.07 14.21
C LEU A 228 -1.58 -0.14 15.29
N GLU A 229 -1.90 -0.67 16.46
CA GLU A 229 -2.49 0.12 17.55
C GLU A 229 -1.53 1.21 18.04
N ALA A 230 -0.24 0.88 18.19
CA ALA A 230 0.78 1.86 18.57
C ALA A 230 0.97 2.96 17.50
N LEU A 231 0.86 2.62 16.22
CA LEU A 231 0.88 3.60 15.14
C LEU A 231 -0.34 4.54 15.17
N LEU A 232 -1.53 4.00 15.45
CA LEU A 232 -2.74 4.81 15.65
C LEU A 232 -2.59 5.74 16.85
N ASP A 233 -2.07 5.25 17.97
CA ASP A 233 -1.80 6.06 19.17
C ASP A 233 -0.74 7.14 18.93
N ALA A 234 0.25 6.87 18.07
CA ALA A 234 1.23 7.86 17.63
C ALA A 234 0.66 8.92 16.64
N GLY A 235 -0.61 8.78 16.22
CA GLY A 235 -1.30 9.77 15.39
C GLY A 235 -1.49 9.40 13.94
N ALA A 236 -1.09 8.21 13.49
CA ALA A 236 -1.36 7.75 12.13
C ALA A 236 -2.88 7.59 11.91
N SER A 237 -3.38 8.11 10.78
CA SER A 237 -4.79 8.01 10.38
C SER A 237 -4.97 7.20 9.10
N SER A 238 -3.94 7.12 8.24
CA SER A 238 -3.94 6.30 7.03
C SER A 238 -2.80 5.28 7.08
N LEU A 239 -3.12 4.01 6.85
CA LEU A 239 -2.23 2.87 6.94
C LEU A 239 -2.02 2.27 5.55
N LYS A 240 -0.85 2.54 4.96
CA LYS A 240 -0.54 2.25 3.56
C LYS A 240 0.17 0.93 3.36
N ILE A 241 -0.39 0.10 2.49
CA ILE A 241 0.25 -1.11 1.97
C ILE A 241 1.06 -0.74 0.71
N GLU A 242 2.36 -1.05 0.68
CA GLU A 242 3.20 -0.91 -0.53
C GLU A 242 2.97 -2.10 -1.46
N GLY A 243 2.89 -1.87 -2.78
CA GLY A 243 2.74 -2.99 -3.69
C GLY A 243 2.14 -2.69 -5.06
N ARG A 244 2.28 -1.48 -5.63
CA ARG A 244 1.71 -1.12 -6.96
C ARG A 244 2.13 -1.99 -8.14
N LEU A 245 3.20 -2.79 -8.02
CA LEU A 245 3.62 -3.75 -9.05
C LEU A 245 3.30 -5.20 -8.68
N LYS A 246 2.56 -5.42 -7.60
CA LYS A 246 2.16 -6.74 -7.13
C LYS A 246 0.93 -7.24 -7.88
N ASP A 247 0.77 -8.56 -7.87
CA ASP A 247 -0.38 -9.25 -8.47
C ASP A 247 -1.64 -9.14 -7.59
N VAL A 248 -2.75 -9.58 -8.14
CA VAL A 248 -4.05 -9.53 -7.48
C VAL A 248 -4.11 -10.42 -6.24
N SER A 249 -3.43 -11.57 -6.22
CA SER A 249 -3.38 -12.49 -5.07
C SER A 249 -2.73 -11.83 -3.87
N TYR A 250 -1.62 -11.09 -4.08
CA TYR A 250 -0.98 -10.29 -3.05
C TYR A 250 -1.92 -9.22 -2.48
N VAL A 251 -2.61 -8.47 -3.36
CA VAL A 251 -3.53 -7.40 -2.95
C VAL A 251 -4.68 -7.97 -2.10
N LYS A 252 -5.33 -9.04 -2.56
CA LYS A 252 -6.40 -9.75 -1.84
C LYS A 252 -5.95 -10.17 -0.45
N ASN A 253 -4.85 -10.91 -0.37
CA ASN A 253 -4.36 -11.52 0.87
C ASN A 253 -3.90 -10.47 1.89
N VAL A 254 -3.06 -9.53 1.47
CA VAL A 254 -2.49 -8.52 2.39
C VAL A 254 -3.56 -7.55 2.87
N THR A 255 -4.43 -7.06 1.97
CA THR A 255 -5.53 -6.16 2.35
C THR A 255 -6.49 -6.83 3.34
N ALA A 256 -6.91 -8.07 3.06
CA ALA A 256 -7.77 -8.83 3.95
C ALA A 256 -7.13 -9.07 5.34
N TYR A 257 -5.82 -9.36 5.38
CA TYR A 257 -5.10 -9.57 6.63
C TYR A 257 -5.11 -8.31 7.52
N TYR A 258 -4.74 -7.16 6.92
CA TYR A 258 -4.74 -5.88 7.66
C TYR A 258 -6.15 -5.43 8.02
N ARG A 259 -7.15 -5.68 7.17
CA ARG A 259 -8.55 -5.39 7.48
C ARG A 259 -9.03 -6.14 8.73
N GLN A 260 -8.77 -7.44 8.83
CA GLN A 260 -9.14 -8.23 10.00
C GLN A 260 -8.47 -7.72 11.28
N LYS A 261 -7.17 -7.35 11.21
CA LYS A 261 -6.45 -6.78 12.35
C LYS A 261 -7.05 -5.45 12.78
N LEU A 262 -7.33 -4.55 11.83
CA LEU A 262 -7.95 -3.26 12.11
C LEU A 262 -9.36 -3.40 12.67
N ASP A 263 -10.20 -4.26 12.12
CA ASP A 263 -11.56 -4.48 12.63
C ASP A 263 -11.55 -4.95 14.08
N ALA A 264 -10.58 -5.79 14.46
CA ALA A 264 -10.39 -6.21 15.85
C ALA A 264 -9.99 -5.04 16.78
N ILE A 265 -9.20 -4.08 16.28
CA ILE A 265 -8.85 -2.86 17.02
C ILE A 265 -10.08 -1.96 17.14
N LEU A 266 -10.75 -1.64 16.05
CA LEU A 266 -11.90 -0.74 16.00
C LEU A 266 -13.07 -1.24 16.86
N LYS A 267 -13.23 -2.56 16.98
CA LYS A 267 -14.26 -3.16 17.84
C LYS A 267 -14.06 -2.80 19.33
N ARG A 268 -12.82 -2.68 19.80
CA ARG A 268 -12.50 -2.37 21.22
C ARG A 268 -12.16 -0.90 21.48
N ARG A 269 -11.66 -0.15 20.47
CA ARG A 269 -11.23 1.25 20.55
C ARG A 269 -12.28 2.16 19.91
N LYS A 270 -13.20 2.67 20.71
CA LYS A 270 -14.37 3.44 20.24
C LYS A 270 -14.08 4.87 19.79
N GLU A 271 -12.88 5.38 20.09
CA GLU A 271 -12.36 6.64 19.59
C GLU A 271 -11.96 6.57 18.09
N TYR A 272 -11.88 5.38 17.52
CA TYR A 272 -11.62 5.15 16.11
C TYR A 272 -12.85 4.59 15.40
N ILE A 273 -13.04 4.99 14.13
CA ILE A 273 -14.06 4.44 13.25
C ILE A 273 -13.42 4.05 11.91
N ARG A 274 -14.08 3.20 11.18
CA ARG A 274 -13.70 2.86 9.82
C ARG A 274 -13.96 4.04 8.88
N ALA A 275 -13.05 4.28 7.92
CA ALA A 275 -13.17 5.39 6.96
C ALA A 275 -14.11 5.09 5.77
N SER A 276 -14.59 3.86 5.63
CA SER A 276 -15.49 3.44 4.53
C SER A 276 -16.57 2.47 5.03
N SER A 277 -17.58 2.19 4.21
CA SER A 277 -18.77 1.41 4.57
C SER A 277 -18.66 -0.08 4.24
N GLY A 278 -19.49 -0.87 4.84
CA GLY A 278 -19.68 -2.29 4.57
C GLY A 278 -18.71 -3.22 5.30
N THR A 279 -19.13 -4.42 5.62
CA THR A 279 -18.35 -5.48 6.23
C THR A 279 -17.85 -6.47 5.18
N VAL A 280 -16.71 -7.11 5.44
CA VAL A 280 -16.08 -8.06 4.51
C VAL A 280 -16.20 -9.47 5.05
N LYS A 281 -16.75 -10.38 4.24
CA LYS A 281 -16.77 -11.83 4.48
C LYS A 281 -15.75 -12.50 3.57
N LEU A 282 -14.79 -13.21 4.15
CA LEU A 282 -13.73 -13.89 3.42
C LEU A 282 -14.01 -15.38 3.26
N ALA A 283 -13.73 -15.93 2.08
CA ALA A 283 -13.78 -17.36 1.80
C ALA A 283 -12.45 -18.08 2.09
N PHE A 284 -11.47 -17.39 2.66
CA PHE A 284 -10.15 -17.92 2.99
C PHE A 284 -9.61 -17.28 4.28
N ARG A 285 -8.54 -17.86 4.81
CA ARG A 285 -7.78 -17.30 5.93
C ARG A 285 -6.57 -16.53 5.39
N PRO A 286 -6.48 -15.20 5.57
CA PRO A 286 -5.33 -14.43 5.13
C PRO A 286 -4.05 -14.83 5.88
N GLN A 287 -2.92 -14.92 5.15
CA GLN A 287 -1.61 -15.31 5.69
C GLN A 287 -0.51 -14.57 4.91
N LEU A 288 0.25 -13.70 5.58
CA LEU A 288 1.24 -12.83 4.92
C LEU A 288 2.41 -13.60 4.30
N ASP A 289 2.80 -14.72 4.89
CA ASP A 289 3.89 -15.60 4.44
C ASP A 289 3.59 -16.33 3.12
N LYS A 290 2.32 -16.41 2.72
CA LYS A 290 1.91 -16.94 1.40
C LYS A 290 2.01 -15.93 0.27
N SER A 291 2.26 -14.65 0.58
CA SER A 291 2.52 -13.61 -0.41
C SER A 291 4.03 -13.35 -0.53
N PHE A 292 4.41 -12.63 -1.60
CA PHE A 292 5.81 -12.27 -1.83
C PHE A 292 6.41 -11.55 -0.61
N SER A 293 7.51 -12.11 -0.08
CA SER A 293 8.26 -11.52 1.03
C SER A 293 9.74 -11.96 1.00
N ARG A 294 10.66 -11.03 1.35
CA ARG A 294 12.09 -11.30 1.59
C ARG A 294 12.39 -11.62 3.06
N GLY A 295 11.37 -12.09 3.79
CA GLY A 295 11.31 -12.06 5.24
C GLY A 295 10.78 -10.71 5.72
N PHE A 296 10.33 -10.65 6.97
CA PHE A 296 9.67 -9.47 7.53
C PHE A 296 10.55 -8.74 8.54
N THR A 297 10.31 -7.43 8.65
CA THR A 297 10.91 -6.55 9.65
C THR A 297 9.93 -5.45 10.03
N ASP A 298 9.96 -5.04 11.30
CA ASP A 298 9.32 -3.83 11.81
C ASP A 298 10.13 -2.55 11.50
N TYR A 299 11.27 -2.72 10.84
CA TYR A 299 12.21 -1.70 10.38
C TYR A 299 12.76 -0.87 11.55
N PHE A 300 12.41 0.42 11.65
CA PHE A 300 12.89 1.33 12.69
C PHE A 300 11.79 1.80 13.65
N VAL A 301 10.61 1.22 13.63
CA VAL A 301 9.46 1.69 14.41
C VAL A 301 9.75 1.75 15.92
N HIS A 302 10.55 0.81 16.43
CA HIS A 302 11.05 0.78 17.81
C HIS A 302 12.52 1.20 17.95
N GLY A 303 13.08 1.85 16.94
CA GLY A 303 14.49 2.22 16.87
C GLY A 303 15.33 1.27 16.01
N ARG A 304 16.65 1.23 16.25
CA ARG A 304 17.55 0.41 15.43
C ARG A 304 17.37 -1.08 15.70
N ASN A 305 17.19 -1.81 14.59
CA ASN A 305 17.02 -3.25 14.57
C ASN A 305 18.14 -3.90 13.73
N PRO A 306 18.91 -4.86 14.25
CA PRO A 306 19.99 -5.51 13.49
C PRO A 306 19.48 -6.47 12.39
N GLY A 307 18.22 -6.89 12.44
CA GLY A 307 17.63 -7.91 11.57
C GLY A 307 16.93 -7.41 10.31
N ILE A 308 17.15 -6.16 9.88
CA ILE A 308 16.39 -5.51 8.81
C ILE A 308 16.79 -5.91 7.38
N PHE A 309 17.90 -6.61 7.19
CA PHE A 309 18.49 -6.89 5.88
C PHE A 309 18.22 -8.31 5.37
N SER A 310 18.31 -8.48 4.04
CA SER A 310 18.24 -9.75 3.33
C SER A 310 19.45 -9.88 2.40
N PHE A 311 20.62 -10.26 2.99
CA PHE A 311 21.90 -10.28 2.28
C PHE A 311 22.06 -11.48 1.34
N ASP A 312 21.34 -12.56 1.57
CA ASP A 312 21.51 -13.81 0.81
C ASP A 312 20.69 -13.85 -0.46
N THR A 313 19.54 -13.18 -0.48
CA THR A 313 18.68 -13.12 -1.67
C THR A 313 17.84 -11.85 -1.74
N PRO A 314 17.67 -11.27 -2.96
CA PRO A 314 16.73 -10.18 -3.21
C PRO A 314 15.34 -10.69 -3.59
N LYS A 315 15.17 -12.04 -3.71
CA LYS A 315 13.94 -12.70 -4.10
C LYS A 315 13.15 -13.19 -2.89
N SER A 316 11.89 -13.55 -3.09
CA SER A 316 11.06 -14.16 -2.06
C SER A 316 11.56 -15.57 -1.74
N LEU A 317 11.71 -15.86 -0.44
CA LEU A 317 11.84 -17.21 0.06
C LEU A 317 10.46 -17.87 0.27
N GLY A 318 9.45 -17.07 0.68
CA GLY A 318 8.13 -17.57 1.03
C GLY A 318 8.10 -18.23 2.41
N GLU A 319 7.13 -19.12 2.59
CA GLU A 319 6.86 -19.84 3.84
C GLU A 319 7.88 -20.95 4.09
N GLU A 320 8.49 -21.01 5.28
CA GLU A 320 9.31 -22.18 5.67
C GLU A 320 8.40 -23.40 5.85
N VAL A 321 8.67 -24.48 5.11
CA VAL A 321 7.82 -25.68 5.08
C VAL A 321 8.47 -26.91 5.71
N GLY A 322 9.72 -26.82 6.10
CA GLY A 322 10.45 -27.89 6.80
C GLY A 322 11.85 -28.13 6.25
N THR A 323 12.39 -29.29 6.55
CA THR A 323 13.74 -29.70 6.12
C THR A 323 13.70 -31.01 5.33
N VAL A 324 14.59 -31.14 4.35
CA VAL A 324 14.77 -32.43 3.63
C VAL A 324 15.16 -33.51 4.63
N LYS A 325 14.37 -34.59 4.71
CA LYS A 325 14.63 -35.75 5.56
C LYS A 325 15.45 -36.80 4.81
N GLU A 326 14.96 -37.23 3.65
CA GLU A 326 15.60 -38.27 2.82
C GLU A 326 15.45 -37.91 1.34
N ILE A 327 16.38 -38.41 0.54
CA ILE A 327 16.38 -38.30 -0.91
C ILE A 327 16.51 -39.72 -1.46
N ARG A 328 15.55 -40.16 -2.31
CA ARG A 328 15.52 -41.49 -2.89
C ARG A 328 15.07 -41.44 -4.34
N GLY A 329 16.00 -41.80 -5.24
CA GLY A 329 15.68 -41.89 -6.65
C GLY A 329 15.04 -40.61 -7.21
N ASN A 330 13.74 -40.66 -7.47
CA ASN A 330 12.96 -39.55 -8.08
C ASN A 330 12.08 -38.76 -7.09
N TYR A 331 12.23 -38.96 -5.78
CA TYR A 331 11.50 -38.21 -4.76
C TYR A 331 12.39 -37.83 -3.57
N LEU A 332 11.94 -36.85 -2.83
CA LEU A 332 12.45 -36.45 -1.53
C LEU A 332 11.34 -36.45 -0.48
N THR A 333 11.70 -36.66 0.78
CA THR A 333 10.77 -36.52 1.91
C THR A 333 11.13 -35.29 2.74
N VAL A 334 10.11 -34.65 3.31
CA VAL A 334 10.26 -33.44 4.12
C VAL A 334 9.83 -33.70 5.55
N ALA A 335 10.67 -33.33 6.49
CA ALA A 335 10.34 -33.27 7.91
C ALA A 335 9.72 -31.88 8.21
N GLY A 336 8.44 -31.85 8.50
CA GLY A 336 7.67 -30.65 8.79
C GLY A 336 6.21 -30.97 9.01
N VAL A 337 5.42 -29.97 9.41
CA VAL A 337 3.97 -30.13 9.70
C VAL A 337 3.08 -29.55 8.58
N LYS A 338 3.71 -29.00 7.53
CA LYS A 338 2.97 -28.37 6.42
C LYS A 338 2.56 -29.42 5.38
N SER A 339 1.37 -29.26 4.83
CA SER A 339 0.90 -30.02 3.68
C SER A 339 1.46 -29.45 2.37
N PHE A 340 1.56 -30.29 1.35
CA PHE A 340 2.03 -29.93 0.02
C PHE A 340 0.97 -30.27 -1.02
N SER A 341 0.98 -29.53 -2.12
CA SER A 341 0.09 -29.73 -3.26
C SER A 341 0.88 -29.92 -4.56
N ASN A 342 0.28 -30.67 -5.51
CA ASN A 342 0.82 -30.76 -6.85
C ASN A 342 0.89 -29.36 -7.47
N GLY A 343 2.05 -28.98 -7.99
CA GLY A 343 2.28 -27.67 -8.55
C GLY A 343 2.91 -26.64 -7.60
N ASP A 344 3.14 -26.98 -6.30
CA ASP A 344 3.85 -26.09 -5.40
C ASP A 344 5.25 -25.75 -5.92
N GLY A 345 5.64 -24.48 -5.78
CA GLY A 345 7.00 -24.01 -6.00
C GLY A 345 7.78 -23.99 -4.71
N LEU A 346 8.85 -24.76 -4.65
CA LEU A 346 9.74 -24.81 -3.49
C LEU A 346 11.11 -24.22 -3.83
N CYS A 347 11.78 -23.67 -2.81
CA CYS A 347 13.13 -23.14 -2.95
C CYS A 347 13.96 -23.39 -1.70
N TYR A 348 15.28 -23.26 -1.87
CA TYR A 348 16.28 -23.42 -0.81
C TYR A 348 17.52 -22.59 -1.12
N LEU A 349 18.33 -22.32 -0.11
CA LEU A 349 19.65 -21.74 -0.28
C LEU A 349 20.68 -22.88 -0.38
N ASP A 350 21.49 -22.88 -1.44
CA ASP A 350 22.60 -23.84 -1.60
C ASP A 350 23.76 -23.51 -0.64
N GLU A 351 24.82 -24.33 -0.65
CA GLU A 351 26.00 -24.16 0.20
C GLU A 351 26.74 -22.83 -0.03
N ARG A 352 26.53 -22.19 -1.18
CA ARG A 352 27.09 -20.88 -1.52
C ARG A 352 26.15 -19.72 -1.17
N GLY A 353 24.96 -20.05 -0.57
CA GLY A 353 23.92 -19.08 -0.26
C GLY A 353 23.12 -18.60 -1.48
N LYS A 354 23.21 -19.31 -2.63
CA LYS A 354 22.42 -18.99 -3.82
C LYS A 354 21.03 -19.60 -3.71
N LEU A 355 20.01 -18.82 -4.01
CA LEU A 355 18.63 -19.30 -4.05
C LEU A 355 18.41 -20.18 -5.28
N CYS A 356 18.02 -21.43 -5.02
CA CYS A 356 17.65 -22.43 -6.00
C CYS A 356 16.19 -22.82 -5.81
N GLY A 357 15.44 -23.03 -6.89
CA GLY A 357 14.03 -23.39 -6.86
C GLY A 357 13.75 -24.66 -7.67
N PHE A 358 12.65 -25.34 -7.33
CA PHE A 358 12.11 -26.47 -8.07
C PHE A 358 10.58 -26.53 -7.93
N ARG A 359 9.93 -27.18 -8.90
CA ARG A 359 8.49 -27.38 -8.87
C ARG A 359 8.14 -28.82 -8.50
N VAL A 360 7.12 -28.99 -7.67
CA VAL A 360 6.61 -30.31 -7.25
C VAL A 360 5.54 -30.76 -8.25
N ASN A 361 5.81 -31.82 -8.99
CA ASN A 361 4.85 -32.38 -9.96
C ASN A 361 3.78 -33.22 -9.26
N ARG A 362 4.20 -34.06 -8.29
CA ARG A 362 3.30 -34.94 -7.56
C ARG A 362 3.67 -35.00 -6.09
N VAL A 363 2.65 -35.06 -5.27
CA VAL A 363 2.74 -35.24 -3.81
C VAL A 363 2.06 -36.55 -3.45
N ASP A 364 2.71 -37.34 -2.57
CA ASP A 364 2.18 -38.57 -1.98
C ASP A 364 2.53 -38.54 -0.48
N GLY A 365 1.62 -38.03 0.34
CA GLY A 365 1.88 -37.73 1.75
C GLY A 365 3.02 -36.71 1.91
N ASN A 366 4.12 -37.09 2.53
CA ASN A 366 5.34 -36.29 2.68
C ASN A 366 6.40 -36.55 1.61
N LYS A 367 6.10 -37.39 0.61
CA LYS A 367 6.98 -37.65 -0.54
C LYS A 367 6.67 -36.63 -1.64
N LEU A 368 7.67 -35.88 -2.01
CA LEU A 368 7.61 -34.88 -3.08
C LEU A 368 8.36 -35.39 -4.30
N TYR A 369 7.67 -35.42 -5.43
CA TYR A 369 8.21 -35.79 -6.74
C TYR A 369 8.44 -34.50 -7.54
N PRO A 370 9.65 -33.93 -7.54
CA PRO A 370 9.93 -32.72 -8.30
C PRO A 370 9.95 -32.99 -9.80
N GLN A 371 9.78 -31.91 -10.61
CA GLN A 371 9.94 -31.97 -12.05
C GLN A 371 11.38 -32.39 -12.43
N GLU A 372 12.34 -31.78 -11.76
CA GLU A 372 13.76 -32.12 -11.81
C GLU A 372 14.27 -32.24 -10.38
N MET A 373 15.07 -33.29 -10.10
CA MET A 373 15.61 -33.48 -8.76
C MET A 373 16.53 -32.33 -8.37
N PRO A 374 16.21 -31.59 -7.30
CA PRO A 374 17.04 -30.50 -6.83
C PRO A 374 18.35 -31.02 -6.23
N ARG A 375 19.41 -30.23 -6.35
CA ARG A 375 20.70 -30.52 -5.70
C ARG A 375 20.66 -30.15 -4.21
N VAL A 376 19.91 -30.92 -3.43
CA VAL A 376 19.73 -30.71 -1.99
C VAL A 376 20.38 -31.84 -1.21
N LYS A 377 20.65 -31.59 0.08
CA LYS A 377 21.16 -32.61 1.04
C LYS A 377 20.14 -32.80 2.17
N PRO A 378 20.18 -33.92 2.90
CA PRO A 378 19.44 -34.04 4.16
C PRO A 378 19.71 -32.86 5.09
N LYS A 379 18.66 -32.37 5.81
CA LYS A 379 18.66 -31.19 6.67
C LYS A 379 18.66 -29.84 5.93
N THR A 380 18.66 -29.80 4.58
CA THR A 380 18.44 -28.54 3.82
C THR A 380 17.05 -28.01 4.16
N ARG A 381 16.96 -26.71 4.56
CA ARG A 381 15.68 -26.02 4.78
C ARG A 381 15.01 -25.75 3.46
N LEU A 382 13.71 -26.02 3.39
CA LEU A 382 12.87 -25.75 2.23
C LEU A 382 11.86 -24.67 2.56
N TYR A 383 11.63 -23.83 1.57
CA TYR A 383 10.64 -22.74 1.60
C TYR A 383 9.69 -22.90 0.44
N ARG A 384 8.41 -22.53 0.63
CA ARG A 384 7.40 -22.52 -0.41
C ARG A 384 7.18 -21.07 -0.86
N ASN A 385 7.64 -20.75 -2.06
CA ASN A 385 7.48 -19.42 -2.66
C ASN A 385 6.30 -19.34 -3.62
N PHE A 386 5.62 -20.46 -3.88
CA PHE A 386 4.38 -20.55 -4.64
C PHE A 386 3.50 -21.67 -4.07
N ASP A 387 2.35 -21.32 -3.52
CA ASP A 387 1.36 -22.26 -2.94
C ASP A 387 0.21 -22.43 -3.95
N GLN A 388 0.17 -23.60 -4.62
CA GLN A 388 -0.80 -23.84 -5.69
C GLN A 388 -2.25 -23.88 -5.20
N GLU A 389 -2.49 -24.38 -3.99
CA GLU A 389 -3.84 -24.43 -3.42
C GLU A 389 -4.32 -23.03 -3.03
N PHE A 390 -3.46 -22.25 -2.41
CA PHE A 390 -3.75 -20.86 -2.07
C PHE A 390 -4.04 -20.03 -3.32
N GLU A 391 -3.23 -20.13 -4.37
CA GLU A 391 -3.46 -19.44 -5.63
C GLU A 391 -4.78 -19.85 -6.29
N ARG A 392 -5.16 -21.13 -6.22
CA ARG A 392 -6.46 -21.59 -6.72
C ARG A 392 -7.64 -20.94 -6.00
N VAL A 393 -7.50 -20.67 -4.70
CA VAL A 393 -8.52 -19.92 -3.93
C VAL A 393 -8.52 -18.45 -4.35
N MET A 394 -7.34 -17.84 -4.52
CA MET A 394 -7.22 -16.44 -4.92
C MET A 394 -7.74 -16.16 -6.33
N GLN A 395 -7.71 -17.12 -7.24
CA GLN A 395 -8.28 -17.00 -8.59
C GLN A 395 -9.81 -16.96 -8.62
N LYS A 396 -10.45 -17.36 -7.52
CA LYS A 396 -11.92 -17.33 -7.38
C LYS A 396 -12.39 -16.06 -6.65
N LYS A 397 -13.70 -15.88 -6.56
CA LYS A 397 -14.30 -14.90 -5.66
C LYS A 397 -13.97 -15.26 -4.21
N SER A 398 -13.03 -14.54 -3.62
CA SER A 398 -12.47 -14.84 -2.30
C SER A 398 -12.98 -13.93 -1.19
N ALA A 399 -13.71 -12.86 -1.53
CA ALA A 399 -14.34 -11.96 -0.58
C ALA A 399 -15.69 -11.45 -1.08
N GLU A 400 -16.55 -11.09 -0.14
CA GLU A 400 -17.76 -10.30 -0.36
C GLU A 400 -17.79 -9.15 0.63
N ARG A 401 -17.99 -7.93 0.11
CA ARG A 401 -18.20 -6.73 0.92
C ARG A 401 -19.67 -6.36 0.85
N LYS A 402 -20.32 -6.21 2.00
CA LYS A 402 -21.76 -5.96 2.12
C LYS A 402 -22.02 -4.78 3.03
N ILE A 403 -22.90 -3.90 2.58
CA ILE A 403 -23.42 -2.74 3.31
C ILE A 403 -24.71 -3.19 4.00
N ALA A 404 -24.81 -2.96 5.30
CA ALA A 404 -25.99 -3.29 6.05
C ALA A 404 -27.16 -2.37 5.67
N VAL A 405 -28.36 -2.97 5.50
CA VAL A 405 -29.58 -2.21 5.20
C VAL A 405 -30.73 -2.69 6.07
N THR A 406 -31.55 -1.75 6.53
CA THR A 406 -32.85 -1.99 7.13
C THR A 406 -33.93 -1.77 6.07
N LEU A 407 -34.80 -2.78 5.90
CA LEU A 407 -35.95 -2.70 5.00
C LEU A 407 -37.22 -2.62 5.85
N ARG A 408 -38.14 -1.72 5.51
CA ARG A 408 -39.41 -1.55 6.19
C ARG A 408 -40.53 -1.48 5.16
N LEU A 409 -41.43 -2.48 5.21
CA LEU A 409 -42.64 -2.54 4.39
C LEU A 409 -43.82 -2.12 5.23
N GLU A 410 -44.52 -1.06 4.80
CA GLU A 410 -45.68 -0.49 5.46
C GLU A 410 -46.86 -0.45 4.49
N GLU A 411 -48.08 -0.59 5.02
CA GLU A 411 -49.27 -0.30 4.23
C GLU A 411 -49.54 1.21 4.16
N ASN A 412 -50.13 1.65 3.08
CA ASN A 412 -50.65 2.99 2.88
C ASN A 412 -52.07 2.94 2.29
N ASN A 413 -52.69 4.10 2.06
CA ASN A 413 -54.09 4.17 1.55
C ASN A 413 -54.27 3.56 0.15
N PHE A 414 -53.19 3.44 -0.64
CA PHE A 414 -53.22 2.99 -2.04
C PHE A 414 -52.49 1.65 -2.26
N GLY A 415 -52.05 0.98 -1.20
CA GLY A 415 -51.27 -0.25 -1.28
C GLY A 415 -50.17 -0.31 -0.25
N PHE A 416 -48.90 -0.38 -0.67
CA PHE A 416 -47.76 -0.57 0.23
C PHE A 416 -46.63 0.38 -0.10
N THR A 417 -45.76 0.62 0.87
CA THR A 417 -44.52 1.39 0.71
C THR A 417 -43.35 0.59 1.26
N LEU A 418 -42.30 0.41 0.47
CA LEU A 418 -41.02 -0.13 0.91
C LEU A 418 -40.04 1.01 1.13
N SER A 419 -39.56 1.18 2.36
CA SER A 419 -38.48 2.06 2.73
C SER A 419 -37.23 1.23 2.98
N VAL A 420 -36.07 1.70 2.48
CA VAL A 420 -34.75 1.06 2.70
C VAL A 420 -33.80 2.14 3.18
N THR A 421 -33.11 1.84 4.29
CA THR A 421 -32.08 2.73 4.87
C THR A 421 -30.79 1.92 5.02
N ASP A 422 -29.66 2.45 4.59
CA ASP A 422 -28.35 1.83 4.78
C ASP A 422 -27.62 2.34 6.02
N GLU A 423 -26.45 1.75 6.32
CA GLU A 423 -25.61 2.08 7.49
C GLU A 423 -25.05 3.51 7.48
N ASP A 424 -25.12 4.22 6.34
CA ASP A 424 -24.67 5.62 6.17
C ASP A 424 -25.86 6.60 6.08
N ASP A 425 -27.06 6.19 6.53
CA ASP A 425 -28.31 6.97 6.56
C ASP A 425 -28.85 7.36 5.16
N ASN A 426 -28.36 6.72 4.07
CA ASN A 426 -29.02 6.88 2.78
C ASN A 426 -30.38 6.17 2.82
N ARG A 427 -31.43 6.92 2.55
CA ARG A 427 -32.80 6.43 2.62
C ARG A 427 -33.54 6.63 1.31
N ILE A 428 -34.27 5.58 0.90
CA ILE A 428 -35.22 5.65 -0.21
C ILE A 428 -36.58 5.08 0.22
N SER A 429 -37.64 5.50 -0.46
CA SER A 429 -38.98 4.95 -0.28
C SER A 429 -39.63 4.79 -1.64
N LEU A 430 -40.25 3.62 -1.86
CA LEU A 430 -40.96 3.27 -3.08
C LEU A 430 -42.39 2.85 -2.77
N ALA A 431 -43.34 3.53 -3.37
CA ALA A 431 -44.75 3.13 -3.32
C ALA A 431 -45.01 1.98 -4.30
N MET A 432 -45.85 1.06 -3.88
CA MET A 432 -46.44 -0.05 -4.66
C MET A 432 -47.94 0.07 -4.60
N PRO A 433 -48.59 0.80 -5.53
CA PRO A 433 -50.04 0.87 -5.61
C PRO A 433 -50.61 -0.51 -5.92
N ARG A 434 -51.52 -0.95 -5.09
CA ARG A 434 -52.18 -2.25 -5.22
C ARG A 434 -53.45 -2.32 -4.39
N GLU A 435 -54.49 -2.92 -4.92
CA GLU A 435 -55.65 -3.33 -4.11
C GLU A 435 -55.21 -4.37 -3.07
N LYS A 436 -55.69 -4.21 -1.84
CA LYS A 436 -55.32 -5.07 -0.73
C LYS A 436 -56.24 -6.26 -0.69
N GLU A 437 -55.69 -7.46 -0.77
CA GLU A 437 -56.39 -8.73 -0.71
C GLU A 437 -55.89 -9.50 0.51
N LEU A 438 -56.82 -10.09 1.30
CA LEU A 438 -56.45 -10.94 2.42
C LEU A 438 -55.82 -12.24 1.94
N ALA A 439 -54.69 -12.61 2.53
CA ALA A 439 -54.05 -13.88 2.25
C ALA A 439 -54.72 -15.04 2.97
N ARG A 440 -54.78 -16.22 2.32
CA ARG A 440 -55.30 -17.46 2.89
C ARG A 440 -54.35 -18.12 3.90
N THR A 441 -53.06 -17.78 3.84
CA THR A 441 -51.99 -18.31 4.70
C THR A 441 -51.16 -17.17 5.28
N PRO A 442 -50.53 -17.34 6.46
CA PRO A 442 -49.65 -16.31 7.03
C PRO A 442 -48.54 -15.89 6.07
N GLN A 443 -48.41 -14.57 5.84
CA GLN A 443 -47.45 -14.02 4.86
C GLN A 443 -46.19 -13.45 5.49
N LEU A 444 -46.18 -13.16 6.78
CA LEU A 444 -45.09 -12.43 7.45
C LEU A 444 -43.71 -12.98 7.12
N GLU A 445 -43.50 -14.28 7.28
CA GLU A 445 -42.19 -14.92 7.01
C GLU A 445 -41.86 -14.95 5.53
N ASN A 446 -42.85 -15.12 4.65
CA ASN A 446 -42.64 -15.05 3.20
C ASN A 446 -42.22 -13.65 2.77
N LEU A 447 -42.86 -12.59 3.28
CA LEU A 447 -42.51 -11.18 3.00
C LEU A 447 -41.09 -10.89 3.45
N LYS A 448 -40.72 -11.24 4.69
CA LYS A 448 -39.35 -11.09 5.21
C LYS A 448 -38.33 -11.80 4.35
N ASN A 449 -38.59 -13.09 4.03
CA ASN A 449 -37.68 -13.89 3.22
C ASN A 449 -37.52 -13.35 1.80
N GLN A 450 -38.59 -12.86 1.16
CA GLN A 450 -38.48 -12.30 -0.19
C GLN A 450 -37.73 -10.97 -0.22
N LEU A 451 -37.94 -10.10 0.77
CA LEU A 451 -37.29 -8.80 0.85
C LEU A 451 -35.80 -8.91 1.25
N SER A 452 -35.44 -9.91 2.09
CA SER A 452 -34.04 -10.12 2.50
C SER A 452 -33.12 -10.73 1.43
N LYS A 453 -33.66 -11.19 0.29
CA LYS A 453 -32.89 -11.81 -0.82
C LYS A 453 -32.07 -10.77 -1.62
N LEU A 454 -31.05 -10.21 -1.02
CA LEU A 454 -30.18 -9.18 -1.62
C LEU A 454 -28.88 -9.75 -2.25
N GLY A 455 -28.72 -11.07 -2.34
CA GLY A 455 -27.50 -11.84 -2.60
C GLY A 455 -26.49 -11.25 -3.60
N ASN A 456 -26.91 -10.91 -4.81
CA ASN A 456 -26.00 -10.41 -5.87
C ASN A 456 -25.82 -8.87 -5.86
N THR A 457 -26.21 -8.19 -4.78
CA THR A 457 -26.08 -6.74 -4.62
C THR A 457 -24.99 -6.41 -3.59
N PRO A 458 -24.50 -5.18 -3.50
CA PRO A 458 -23.59 -4.79 -2.44
C PRO A 458 -24.26 -4.68 -1.06
N PHE A 459 -25.54 -4.98 -0.94
CA PHE A 459 -26.30 -4.85 0.30
C PHE A 459 -26.56 -6.20 0.97
N GLU A 460 -26.71 -6.15 2.31
CA GLU A 460 -27.18 -7.27 3.14
C GLU A 460 -28.25 -6.78 4.10
N ALA A 461 -29.37 -7.49 4.19
CA ALA A 461 -30.44 -7.13 5.11
C ALA A 461 -30.00 -7.39 6.55
N GLU A 462 -29.85 -6.34 7.35
CA GLU A 462 -29.64 -6.40 8.79
C GLU A 462 -30.96 -6.67 9.51
N SER A 463 -32.02 -5.98 9.06
CA SER A 463 -33.38 -6.18 9.57
C SER A 463 -34.43 -6.00 8.48
N VAL A 464 -35.56 -6.70 8.61
CA VAL A 464 -36.74 -6.53 7.77
C VAL A 464 -37.95 -6.37 8.68
N GLU A 465 -38.49 -5.17 8.69
CA GLU A 465 -39.69 -4.81 9.44
C GLU A 465 -40.93 -4.87 8.54
N ILE A 466 -41.99 -5.51 8.99
CA ILE A 466 -43.27 -5.58 8.29
C ILE A 466 -44.33 -4.96 9.19
N VAL A 467 -44.89 -3.84 8.77
CA VAL A 467 -45.87 -3.06 9.52
C VAL A 467 -47.16 -3.00 8.70
N LEU A 468 -47.99 -4.02 8.88
CA LEU A 468 -49.27 -4.21 8.19
C LEU A 468 -50.36 -4.37 9.23
N SER A 469 -51.56 -3.85 8.94
CA SER A 469 -52.76 -3.97 9.82
C SER A 469 -53.39 -5.36 9.78
N ASP A 470 -53.17 -6.10 8.68
CA ASP A 470 -53.75 -7.41 8.46
C ASP A 470 -52.82 -8.32 7.64
N ASN A 471 -53.21 -9.58 7.42
CA ASN A 471 -52.46 -10.57 6.65
C ASN A 471 -52.70 -10.38 5.14
N TRP A 472 -52.11 -9.33 4.56
CA TRP A 472 -52.27 -9.00 3.15
C TRP A 472 -51.48 -9.94 2.24
N PHE A 473 -52.06 -10.29 1.09
CA PHE A 473 -51.41 -11.06 0.04
C PHE A 473 -50.64 -10.12 -0.92
N ILE A 474 -49.34 -10.37 -1.05
CA ILE A 474 -48.48 -9.68 -2.02
C ILE A 474 -47.74 -10.74 -2.85
N PRO A 475 -47.92 -10.78 -4.18
CA PRO A 475 -47.22 -11.73 -5.05
C PRO A 475 -45.69 -11.62 -4.94
N SER A 476 -45.00 -12.75 -4.89
CA SER A 476 -43.55 -12.80 -4.79
C SER A 476 -42.85 -12.12 -5.97
N SER A 477 -43.45 -12.09 -7.16
CA SER A 477 -42.95 -11.38 -8.34
C SER A 477 -42.93 -9.87 -8.12
N GLU A 478 -44.00 -9.31 -7.53
CA GLU A 478 -44.08 -7.85 -7.26
C GLU A 478 -43.13 -7.45 -6.13
N LEU A 479 -42.98 -8.27 -5.09
CA LEU A 479 -41.96 -8.05 -4.04
C LEU A 479 -40.54 -8.08 -4.62
N SER A 480 -40.29 -9.00 -5.54
CA SER A 480 -38.96 -9.10 -6.19
C SER A 480 -38.67 -7.91 -7.06
N ASP A 481 -39.66 -7.38 -7.80
CA ASP A 481 -39.52 -6.16 -8.60
C ASP A 481 -39.31 -4.93 -7.69
N LEU A 482 -40.15 -4.80 -6.65
CA LEU A 482 -40.03 -3.70 -5.69
C LEU A 482 -38.65 -3.68 -5.03
N ARG A 483 -38.15 -4.84 -4.60
CA ARG A 483 -36.81 -5.00 -4.03
C ARG A 483 -35.72 -4.60 -5.04
N ARG A 484 -35.76 -5.08 -6.29
CA ARG A 484 -34.81 -4.74 -7.34
C ARG A 484 -34.74 -3.23 -7.56
N ARG A 485 -35.91 -2.57 -7.73
CA ARG A 485 -36.02 -1.10 -7.89
C ARG A 485 -35.52 -0.35 -6.65
N ALA A 486 -35.75 -0.87 -5.46
CA ALA A 486 -35.25 -0.30 -4.22
C ALA A 486 -33.71 -0.33 -4.16
N VAL A 487 -33.10 -1.43 -4.55
CA VAL A 487 -31.63 -1.57 -4.65
C VAL A 487 -31.05 -0.57 -5.66
N GLU A 488 -31.66 -0.47 -6.85
CA GLU A 488 -31.22 0.48 -7.89
C GLU A 488 -31.28 1.93 -7.38
N LYS A 489 -32.38 2.31 -6.73
CA LYS A 489 -32.58 3.65 -6.16
C LYS A 489 -31.63 3.95 -5.00
N LEU A 490 -31.35 2.97 -4.15
CA LEU A 490 -30.41 3.14 -3.04
C LEU A 490 -28.98 3.31 -3.56
N LEU A 491 -28.57 2.56 -4.61
CA LEU A 491 -27.28 2.74 -5.28
C LEU A 491 -27.15 4.14 -5.91
N GLU A 492 -28.23 4.63 -6.53
CA GLU A 492 -28.27 5.99 -7.06
C GLU A 492 -28.14 7.04 -5.95
N ALA A 493 -28.88 6.88 -4.84
CA ALA A 493 -28.81 7.75 -3.67
C ALA A 493 -27.39 7.79 -3.07
N ARG A 494 -26.72 6.64 -2.93
CA ARG A 494 -25.34 6.57 -2.45
C ARG A 494 -24.36 7.33 -3.35
N ARG A 495 -24.52 7.25 -4.68
CA ARG A 495 -23.68 7.99 -5.65
C ARG A 495 -23.89 9.50 -5.54
N ILE A 496 -25.15 9.93 -5.40
CA ILE A 496 -25.51 11.37 -5.29
C ILE A 496 -24.99 11.94 -3.96
N ASN A 497 -25.14 11.21 -2.88
CA ASN A 497 -24.78 11.62 -1.53
C ASN A 497 -23.29 11.38 -1.19
N TYR A 498 -22.49 10.85 -2.12
CA TYR A 498 -21.08 10.60 -1.87
C TYR A 498 -20.37 11.87 -1.40
N PRO A 499 -19.72 11.89 -0.23
CA PRO A 499 -19.15 13.08 0.37
C PRO A 499 -17.79 13.40 -0.27
N ARG A 500 -17.80 13.89 -1.51
CA ARG A 500 -16.58 14.30 -2.20
C ARG A 500 -15.99 15.53 -1.54
N GLU A 501 -14.75 15.41 -1.10
CA GLU A 501 -14.03 16.53 -0.52
C GLU A 501 -13.68 17.57 -1.58
N VAL A 502 -13.97 18.83 -1.28
CA VAL A 502 -13.64 19.98 -2.14
C VAL A 502 -12.52 20.75 -1.46
N TRP A 503 -11.35 20.74 -2.06
CA TRP A 503 -10.16 21.38 -1.52
C TRP A 503 -9.48 22.25 -2.55
N ARG A 504 -9.16 23.48 -2.19
CA ARG A 504 -8.31 24.36 -3.00
C ARG A 504 -7.03 24.63 -2.26
N VAL A 505 -5.90 24.49 -2.96
CA VAL A 505 -4.59 24.83 -2.40
C VAL A 505 -4.60 26.32 -2.05
N PRO A 506 -4.38 26.69 -0.78
CA PRO A 506 -4.34 28.08 -0.39
C PRO A 506 -3.09 28.77 -0.95
N GLU A 507 -3.18 30.04 -1.26
CA GLU A 507 -1.98 30.84 -1.48
C GLU A 507 -1.29 31.09 -0.12
N THR A 508 -0.05 30.67 0.01
CA THR A 508 0.70 30.75 1.26
C THR A 508 2.08 31.31 1.06
N HIS A 509 2.62 31.91 2.12
CA HIS A 509 3.98 32.51 2.13
C HIS A 509 4.75 32.07 3.39
N HIS A 510 4.40 30.95 4.00
CA HIS A 510 5.14 30.40 5.13
C HIS A 510 6.57 30.05 4.74
N ALA A 511 7.54 30.44 5.54
CA ALA A 511 8.94 30.22 5.23
C ALA A 511 9.26 28.70 5.15
N PHE A 512 9.91 28.31 4.07
CA PHE A 512 10.46 26.97 3.95
C PHE A 512 11.58 26.76 5.01
N PRO A 513 11.75 25.56 5.58
CA PRO A 513 12.71 25.31 6.67
C PRO A 513 14.19 25.56 6.33
N ALA A 514 14.53 25.74 5.04
CA ALA A 514 15.89 26.02 4.58
C ALA A 514 15.91 27.21 3.61
N GLN A 515 16.96 28.04 3.68
CA GLN A 515 17.14 29.17 2.76
C GLN A 515 17.82 28.76 1.44
N GLU A 516 18.39 27.57 1.38
CA GLU A 516 19.09 27.03 0.22
C GLU A 516 18.63 25.60 -0.04
N LEU A 517 18.36 25.28 -1.28
CA LEU A 517 18.10 23.93 -1.75
C LEU A 517 19.26 23.46 -2.62
N THR A 518 19.83 22.31 -2.28
CA THR A 518 20.75 21.59 -3.13
C THR A 518 19.98 20.73 -4.13
N TYR A 519 20.64 19.89 -4.91
CA TYR A 519 19.97 18.90 -5.78
C TYR A 519 18.98 17.98 -5.03
N LEU A 520 19.10 17.86 -3.70
CA LEU A 520 18.19 17.11 -2.84
C LEU A 520 16.78 17.72 -2.78
N GLY A 521 16.63 18.98 -3.18
CA GLY A 521 15.32 19.62 -3.32
C GLY A 521 14.51 19.08 -4.49
N ASN A 522 15.14 18.34 -5.41
CA ASN A 522 14.52 17.78 -6.61
C ASN A 522 13.76 18.81 -7.46
N VAL A 523 14.29 20.05 -7.53
CA VAL A 523 13.68 21.16 -8.28
C VAL A 523 14.05 21.04 -9.75
N MET A 524 13.09 20.62 -10.58
CA MET A 524 13.32 20.30 -11.99
C MET A 524 12.78 21.35 -12.94
N ASN A 525 11.76 22.12 -12.53
CA ASN A 525 11.04 23.09 -13.36
C ASN A 525 10.95 24.49 -12.71
N GLY A 526 10.62 25.50 -13.53
CA GLY A 526 10.50 26.87 -13.10
C GLY A 526 9.36 27.15 -12.14
N ALA A 527 8.22 26.42 -12.26
CA ALA A 527 7.08 26.58 -11.35
C ALA A 527 7.43 26.11 -9.93
N ALA A 528 8.15 24.98 -9.80
CA ALA A 528 8.65 24.51 -8.50
C ALA A 528 9.68 25.49 -7.90
N ALA A 529 10.58 26.05 -8.72
CA ALA A 529 11.53 27.07 -8.27
C ALA A 529 10.82 28.32 -7.77
N ALA A 530 9.84 28.82 -8.51
CA ALA A 530 9.01 29.97 -8.10
C ALA A 530 8.30 29.70 -6.78
N PHE A 531 7.71 28.51 -6.61
CA PHE A 531 7.08 28.13 -5.34
C PHE A 531 8.06 28.28 -4.16
N TYR A 532 9.25 27.71 -4.25
CA TYR A 532 10.24 27.79 -3.17
C TYR A 532 10.74 29.21 -2.94
N HIS A 533 10.92 30.02 -3.99
CA HIS A 533 11.30 31.44 -3.84
C HIS A 533 10.26 32.25 -3.08
N ASP A 534 8.96 32.06 -3.37
CA ASP A 534 7.87 32.72 -2.65
C ASP A 534 7.80 32.28 -1.17
N HIS A 535 8.38 31.14 -0.83
CA HIS A 535 8.51 30.62 0.53
C HIS A 535 9.90 30.90 1.14
N GLY A 536 10.64 31.88 0.63
CA GLY A 536 11.86 32.41 1.23
C GLY A 536 13.16 31.67 0.91
N VAL A 537 13.13 30.68 0.01
CA VAL A 537 14.37 30.02 -0.45
C VAL A 537 15.12 30.96 -1.41
N ARG A 538 16.37 31.28 -1.06
CA ARG A 538 17.17 32.25 -1.81
C ARG A 538 18.00 31.63 -2.93
N ARG A 539 18.52 30.42 -2.70
CA ARG A 539 19.34 29.68 -3.66
C ARG A 539 18.78 28.29 -3.91
N ILE A 540 18.61 27.93 -5.16
CA ILE A 540 18.05 26.65 -5.58
C ILE A 540 19.02 26.05 -6.62
N ALA A 541 19.66 24.94 -6.25
CA ALA A 541 20.36 24.11 -7.22
C ALA A 541 19.34 23.25 -7.98
N PRO A 542 19.55 23.03 -9.29
CA PRO A 542 18.67 22.17 -10.08
C PRO A 542 18.67 20.73 -9.57
N ALA A 543 17.61 19.97 -9.91
CA ALA A 543 17.54 18.54 -9.64
C ALA A 543 18.73 17.79 -10.27
N PHE A 544 19.15 16.69 -9.64
CA PHE A 544 20.24 15.83 -10.12
C PHE A 544 20.05 15.39 -11.58
N GLU A 545 18.83 15.16 -11.99
CA GLU A 545 18.44 14.77 -13.35
C GLU A 545 18.67 15.87 -14.40
N LYS A 546 18.75 17.13 -13.98
CA LYS A 546 19.03 18.29 -14.85
C LYS A 546 20.53 18.61 -14.85
N GLU A 547 21.16 18.59 -13.67
CA GLU A 547 22.56 18.91 -13.50
C GLU A 547 23.13 18.15 -12.30
N ALA A 548 23.86 17.07 -12.57
CA ALA A 548 24.47 16.25 -11.53
C ALA A 548 25.71 16.95 -10.95
N PRO A 549 25.75 17.20 -9.62
CA PRO A 549 26.97 17.79 -9.01
C PRO A 549 28.14 16.81 -9.07
N GLU A 550 29.37 17.36 -9.22
CA GLU A 550 30.57 16.58 -8.96
C GLU A 550 30.54 15.97 -7.56
N LYS A 551 30.96 14.72 -7.40
CA LYS A 551 31.03 14.02 -6.10
C LYS A 551 29.68 13.98 -5.34
N ALA A 552 28.57 13.94 -6.06
CA ALA A 552 27.27 13.83 -5.45
C ALA A 552 27.11 12.55 -4.60
N VAL A 553 26.39 12.66 -3.49
CA VAL A 553 25.93 11.48 -2.76
C VAL A 553 24.79 10.83 -3.55
N LEU A 554 24.96 9.58 -3.94
CA LEU A 554 23.98 8.87 -4.76
C LEU A 554 22.87 8.22 -3.94
N MET A 555 23.14 7.87 -2.68
CA MET A 555 22.15 7.29 -1.77
C MET A 555 22.40 7.74 -0.34
N PHE A 556 21.31 8.01 0.38
CA PHE A 556 21.28 8.33 1.81
C PHE A 556 20.48 7.25 2.55
N CYS A 557 21.15 6.46 3.39
CA CYS A 557 20.56 5.27 4.00
C CYS A 557 20.60 5.34 5.53
N LYS A 558 19.44 5.14 6.20
CA LYS A 558 19.42 4.86 7.65
C LYS A 558 19.95 3.45 7.94
N HIS A 559 19.79 2.50 6.99
CA HIS A 559 20.52 1.23 6.98
C HIS A 559 22.02 1.50 6.92
N CYS A 560 22.79 0.87 7.82
CA CYS A 560 24.22 1.11 7.97
C CYS A 560 24.97 -0.24 8.01
N LEU A 561 25.85 -0.48 7.03
CA LEU A 561 26.60 -1.74 6.96
C LEU A 561 27.54 -1.94 8.16
N ARG A 562 28.14 -0.86 8.69
CA ARG A 562 28.91 -0.97 9.95
C ARG A 562 28.07 -1.49 11.10
N TYR A 563 26.82 -1.02 11.21
CA TYR A 563 25.89 -1.50 12.23
C TYR A 563 25.52 -2.97 11.99
N SER A 564 25.17 -3.33 10.76
CA SER A 564 24.77 -4.70 10.40
C SER A 564 25.90 -5.73 10.57
N MET A 565 27.17 -5.28 10.43
CA MET A 565 28.34 -6.12 10.62
C MET A 565 28.85 -6.16 12.08
N GLY A 566 28.16 -5.48 13.01
CA GLY A 566 28.53 -5.43 14.42
C GLY A 566 29.69 -4.46 14.76
N TRP A 567 30.07 -3.54 13.85
CA TRP A 567 31.20 -2.64 14.03
C TRP A 567 30.82 -1.17 14.31
N CYS A 568 29.55 -0.95 14.68
CA CYS A 568 29.11 0.42 14.97
C CYS A 568 29.79 0.95 16.25
N PRO A 569 30.57 2.04 16.18
CA PRO A 569 31.27 2.59 17.36
C PRO A 569 30.32 3.16 18.41
N VAL A 570 29.11 3.54 18.00
CA VAL A 570 28.08 4.11 18.91
C VAL A 570 27.30 3.01 19.62
N HIS A 571 26.83 1.97 18.88
CA HIS A 571 25.93 0.97 19.42
C HIS A 571 26.62 -0.31 19.89
N HIS A 572 27.65 -0.78 19.16
CA HIS A 572 28.33 -2.03 19.50
C HIS A 572 29.62 -1.82 20.27
N LYS A 573 30.22 -0.61 20.19
CA LYS A 573 31.51 -0.24 20.80
C LYS A 573 32.68 -1.15 20.36
N VAL A 574 32.54 -1.81 19.20
CA VAL A 574 33.51 -2.71 18.59
C VAL A 574 34.16 -2.00 17.41
N ARG A 575 35.50 -2.08 17.33
CA ARG A 575 36.24 -1.59 16.15
C ARG A 575 36.22 -2.63 15.04
N SER A 576 36.06 -2.16 13.82
CA SER A 576 36.21 -3.00 12.63
C SER A 576 37.64 -3.53 12.52
N PRO A 577 37.85 -4.82 12.11
CA PRO A 577 39.16 -5.34 11.78
C PRO A 577 39.67 -4.89 10.40
N TYR A 578 38.88 -4.10 9.67
CA TYR A 578 39.14 -3.63 8.32
C TYR A 578 39.36 -2.11 8.30
N ARG A 579 40.13 -1.63 7.34
CA ARG A 579 40.50 -0.23 7.19
C ARG A 579 39.50 0.54 6.32
N GLU A 580 38.96 1.64 6.82
CA GLU A 580 38.09 2.56 6.03
C GLU A 580 38.90 3.43 5.06
N PRO A 581 38.25 3.88 3.93
CA PRO A 581 36.88 3.69 3.54
C PRO A 581 36.55 2.28 3.04
N TYR A 582 35.28 1.86 3.18
CA TYR A 582 34.80 0.63 2.54
C TYR A 582 34.20 0.94 1.18
N PHE A 583 34.24 -0.07 0.30
CA PHE A 583 33.69 0.03 -1.04
C PHE A 583 32.76 -1.15 -1.33
N LEU A 584 31.66 -0.85 -2.02
CA LEU A 584 30.89 -1.86 -2.73
C LEU A 584 31.43 -1.97 -4.16
N VAL A 585 31.69 -3.19 -4.61
CA VAL A 585 32.19 -3.48 -5.95
C VAL A 585 31.14 -4.31 -6.67
N SER A 586 30.61 -3.78 -7.78
CA SER A 586 29.62 -4.48 -8.61
C SER A 586 30.28 -5.53 -9.51
N SER A 587 29.47 -6.41 -10.10
CA SER A 587 29.97 -7.48 -11.00
C SER A 587 30.66 -6.96 -12.26
N ASP A 588 30.37 -5.72 -12.69
CA ASP A 588 31.02 -5.01 -13.81
C ASP A 588 32.24 -4.18 -13.35
N GLY A 589 32.67 -4.35 -12.11
CA GLY A 589 33.89 -3.72 -11.56
C GLY A 589 33.72 -2.29 -11.06
N LYS A 590 32.54 -1.67 -11.18
CA LYS A 590 32.29 -0.33 -10.64
C LYS A 590 32.39 -0.31 -9.12
N ARG A 591 33.03 0.72 -8.60
CA ARG A 591 33.26 0.90 -7.17
C ARG A 591 32.36 2.01 -6.62
N PHE A 592 31.85 1.79 -5.42
CA PHE A 592 31.02 2.75 -4.69
C PHE A 592 31.55 2.90 -3.28
N ARG A 593 32.03 4.10 -2.96
CA ARG A 593 32.57 4.42 -1.64
C ARG A 593 31.46 4.61 -0.62
N LEU A 594 31.63 4.00 0.54
CA LEU A 594 30.74 4.16 1.70
C LEU A 594 31.32 5.18 2.67
N GLN A 595 30.50 6.14 3.08
CA GLN A 595 30.79 7.09 4.14
C GLN A 595 29.75 6.96 5.26
N PHE A 596 30.22 6.95 6.50
CA PHE A 596 29.36 6.75 7.67
C PHE A 596 29.29 8.03 8.50
N ASP A 597 28.12 8.66 8.54
CA ASP A 597 27.82 9.79 9.41
C ASP A 597 27.21 9.27 10.71
N CYS A 598 28.06 9.03 11.72
CA CYS A 598 27.63 8.44 12.98
C CYS A 598 26.82 9.41 13.87
N LYS A 599 26.90 10.74 13.62
CA LYS A 599 26.08 11.73 14.34
C LYS A 599 24.63 11.66 13.88
N LEU A 600 24.42 11.53 12.56
CA LEU A 600 23.08 11.38 11.96
C LEU A 600 22.63 9.92 11.86
N CYS A 601 23.47 8.96 12.27
CA CYS A 601 23.23 7.53 12.06
C CYS A 601 22.88 7.19 10.61
N GLN A 602 23.66 7.69 9.65
CA GLN A 602 23.39 7.62 8.21
C GLN A 602 24.61 7.06 7.47
N MET A 603 24.37 6.21 6.50
CA MET A 603 25.36 5.76 5.51
C MET A 603 25.10 6.45 4.18
N LYS A 604 26.16 6.99 3.57
CA LYS A 604 26.13 7.64 2.26
C LYS A 604 26.90 6.79 1.25
N VAL A 605 26.38 6.70 0.02
CA VAL A 605 26.99 5.96 -1.08
C VAL A 605 27.38 6.94 -2.17
N TYR A 606 28.63 6.88 -2.61
CA TYR A 606 29.21 7.70 -3.68
C TYR A 606 29.69 6.81 -4.81
N ALA A 607 29.60 7.26 -6.06
CA ALA A 607 30.39 6.65 -7.13
C ALA A 607 31.89 6.97 -6.90
N GLU A 608 32.73 5.99 -7.22
CA GLU A 608 34.18 6.19 -7.30
C GLU A 608 34.58 6.06 -8.77
N GLU A 609 35.41 6.96 -9.25
CA GLU A 609 35.95 6.95 -10.62
C GLU A 609 36.95 5.80 -10.83
#